data_80dd4e17db2b922e15530a30a73884e9
#
_entry.id   80dd4e17db2b922e15530a30a73884e9
#
_cell.length_a   1.000
_cell.length_b   1.000
_cell.length_c   1.000
_cell.angle_alpha   90.00
_cell.angle_beta   90.00
_cell.angle_gamma   90.00
#
_symmetry.space_group_name_H-M   'P 1'
#
loop_
_entity.id
_entity.type
_entity.pdbx_description
1 polymer ?
#
loop_
_entity_poly.entity_id
_entity_poly.type
_entity_poly.pdbx_seq_one_letter_code
_entity_poly.pdbx_strand_id
1 'polypeptide(L)'
;MLRPEVTFLNHGSFGACPKQVFEVFQNWQRELELQPADFFQRKSRALLDEARAAMALYIGAEEDSVIFVTNASIGLNIIARSLDLKPGDEVLSTDQEYGSLVHTWDLVCKMRGAKYVPMQVDFPITSEEEVVEAIWSGVTDRTKVLFLSHITSSTALKFPVERLIEKARERDILTIIDGAHAPGQIPLDMRTIGADFYVGNCHKWMMAPKSVGFLYARKEVH
;
A
#
# COMPACT_ATOMS: atom_id res chain seq x y z
N MET A 1 -9.66 -14.50 20.85
CA MET A 1 -8.85 -13.69 21.76
C MET A 1 -9.41 -12.28 21.98
N LEU A 2 -10.45 -11.92 21.25
CA LEU A 2 -11.21 -10.69 21.52
C LEU A 2 -11.99 -10.84 22.86
N ARG A 3 -12.27 -9.72 23.51
CA ARG A 3 -13.10 -9.71 24.72
C ARG A 3 -14.54 -10.11 24.33
N PRO A 4 -15.19 -11.05 25.05
CA PRO A 4 -16.52 -11.54 24.69
C PRO A 4 -17.59 -10.45 24.66
N GLU A 5 -17.42 -9.39 25.47
CA GLU A 5 -18.34 -8.25 25.59
C GLU A 5 -18.18 -7.20 24.47
N VAL A 6 -17.18 -7.37 23.58
CA VAL A 6 -16.90 -6.41 22.50
C VAL A 6 -17.25 -7.01 21.14
N THR A 7 -18.13 -6.35 20.41
CA THR A 7 -18.32 -6.61 18.99
C THR A 7 -17.28 -5.84 18.19
N PHE A 8 -16.19 -6.54 17.81
CA PHE A 8 -15.09 -5.92 17.10
C PHE A 8 -15.31 -5.97 15.59
N LEU A 9 -15.54 -4.80 14.97
CA LEU A 9 -15.79 -4.68 13.53
C LEU A 9 -14.71 -3.86 12.79
N ASN A 10 -13.86 -3.14 13.51
CA ASN A 10 -12.88 -2.24 12.92
C ASN A 10 -11.54 -2.92 12.63
N HIS A 11 -11.56 -3.93 11.75
CA HIS A 11 -10.31 -4.54 11.26
C HIS A 11 -9.49 -3.59 10.38
N GLY A 12 -10.11 -2.54 9.87
CA GLY A 12 -9.44 -1.52 9.05
C GLY A 12 -8.44 -0.67 9.81
N SER A 13 -8.60 -0.49 11.13
CA SER A 13 -7.57 0.15 11.95
C SER A 13 -6.44 -0.81 12.27
N PHE A 14 -6.77 -1.94 12.91
CA PHE A 14 -5.87 -3.04 13.23
C PHE A 14 -6.69 -4.34 13.23
N GLY A 15 -6.35 -5.29 12.39
CA GLY A 15 -7.04 -6.58 12.31
C GLY A 15 -6.89 -7.39 13.60
N ALA A 16 -7.94 -8.10 14.00
CA ALA A 16 -7.83 -9.07 15.09
C ALA A 16 -7.16 -10.33 14.56
N CYS A 17 -5.96 -10.62 15.06
CA CYS A 17 -5.22 -11.81 14.64
C CYS A 17 -5.95 -13.09 15.08
N PRO A 18 -6.22 -14.05 14.19
CA PRO A 18 -6.79 -15.34 14.53
C PRO A 18 -5.91 -16.10 15.54
N LYS A 19 -6.53 -16.90 16.41
CA LYS A 19 -5.81 -17.61 17.48
C LYS A 19 -4.70 -18.50 16.91
N GLN A 20 -4.99 -19.26 15.86
CA GLN A 20 -4.03 -20.16 15.22
C GLN A 20 -2.81 -19.40 14.67
N VAL A 21 -3.03 -18.27 14.00
CA VAL A 21 -1.96 -17.43 13.46
C VAL A 21 -1.13 -16.82 14.58
N PHE A 22 -1.80 -16.38 15.66
CA PHE A 22 -1.12 -15.79 16.80
C PHE A 22 -0.25 -16.82 17.55
N GLU A 23 -0.71 -18.05 17.71
CA GLU A 23 0.06 -19.14 18.32
C GLU A 23 1.33 -19.46 17.52
N VAL A 24 1.23 -19.52 16.19
CA VAL A 24 2.40 -19.70 15.30
C VAL A 24 3.38 -18.54 15.44
N PHE A 25 2.88 -17.30 15.45
CA PHE A 25 3.71 -16.10 15.67
C PHE A 25 4.45 -16.16 17.01
N GLN A 26 3.78 -16.53 18.10
CA GLN A 26 4.39 -16.70 19.43
C GLN A 26 5.47 -17.79 19.43
N ASN A 27 5.26 -18.88 18.70
CA ASN A 27 6.25 -19.95 18.59
C ASN A 27 7.50 -19.49 17.83
N TRP A 28 7.35 -18.70 16.75
CA TRP A 28 8.49 -18.13 16.04
C TRP A 28 9.27 -17.12 16.91
N GLN A 29 8.60 -16.34 17.75
CA GLN A 29 9.27 -15.47 18.71
C GLN A 29 10.10 -16.29 19.73
N ARG A 30 9.55 -17.37 20.25
CA ARG A 30 10.29 -18.26 21.17
C ARG A 30 11.49 -18.92 20.49
N GLU A 31 11.28 -19.43 19.26
CA GLU A 31 12.37 -20.04 18.45
C GLU A 31 13.52 -19.06 18.18
N LEU A 32 13.19 -17.80 17.91
CA LEU A 32 14.19 -16.75 17.74
C LEU A 32 15.01 -16.53 19.03
N GLU A 33 14.34 -16.47 20.20
CA GLU A 33 15.00 -16.21 21.47
C GLU A 33 15.81 -17.40 21.99
N LEU A 34 15.55 -18.64 21.54
CA LEU A 34 16.38 -19.80 21.89
C LEU A 34 17.84 -19.65 21.42
N GLN A 35 18.05 -19.10 20.24
CA GLN A 35 19.39 -18.80 19.72
C GLN A 35 19.36 -17.71 18.65
N PRO A 36 19.33 -16.42 19.01
CA PRO A 36 19.13 -15.32 18.06
C PRO A 36 20.16 -15.27 16.93
N ALA A 37 21.43 -15.50 17.25
CA ALA A 37 22.51 -15.49 16.23
C ALA A 37 22.32 -16.58 15.18
N ASP A 38 22.00 -17.81 15.57
CA ASP A 38 21.71 -18.90 14.64
C ASP A 38 20.47 -18.64 13.82
N PHE A 39 19.41 -18.13 14.46
CA PHE A 39 18.16 -17.78 13.80
C PHE A 39 18.39 -16.77 12.69
N PHE A 40 19.05 -15.65 12.96
CA PHE A 40 19.27 -14.61 11.96
C PHE A 40 20.31 -15.00 10.90
N GLN A 41 21.35 -15.72 11.25
CA GLN A 41 22.41 -16.05 10.29
C GLN A 41 22.09 -17.25 9.40
N ARG A 42 21.27 -18.19 9.87
CA ARG A 42 21.05 -19.45 9.14
C ARG A 42 19.61 -19.73 8.75
N LYS A 43 18.63 -19.28 9.55
CA LYS A 43 17.20 -19.63 9.35
C LYS A 43 16.40 -18.52 8.70
N SER A 44 16.58 -17.26 9.11
CA SER A 44 15.70 -16.16 8.79
C SER A 44 15.56 -15.91 7.28
N ARG A 45 16.65 -16.05 6.53
CA ARG A 45 16.62 -15.81 5.08
C ARG A 45 15.67 -16.78 4.37
N ALA A 46 15.81 -18.08 4.61
CA ALA A 46 14.95 -19.09 3.97
C ALA A 46 13.48 -18.89 4.35
N LEU A 47 13.20 -18.56 5.63
CA LEU A 47 11.85 -18.28 6.11
C LEU A 47 11.25 -17.03 5.47
N LEU A 48 12.05 -15.98 5.28
CA LEU A 48 11.60 -14.78 4.59
C LEU A 48 11.38 -15.02 3.09
N ASP A 49 12.22 -15.83 2.44
CA ASP A 49 12.06 -16.19 1.03
C ASP A 49 10.76 -17.01 0.84
N GLU A 50 10.48 -17.98 1.72
CA GLU A 50 9.21 -18.72 1.71
C GLU A 50 8.00 -17.81 1.91
N ALA A 51 8.05 -16.93 2.89
CA ALA A 51 6.96 -15.97 3.16
C ALA A 51 6.75 -15.01 1.99
N ARG A 52 7.85 -14.55 1.35
CA ARG A 52 7.79 -13.66 0.18
C ARG A 52 7.17 -14.35 -1.03
N ALA A 53 7.56 -15.61 -1.30
CA ALA A 53 6.97 -16.41 -2.36
C ALA A 53 5.46 -16.59 -2.15
N ALA A 54 5.03 -16.90 -0.92
CA ALA A 54 3.60 -17.01 -0.58
C ALA A 54 2.85 -15.67 -0.77
N MET A 55 3.46 -14.54 -0.38
CA MET A 55 2.86 -13.22 -0.59
C MET A 55 2.77 -12.86 -2.06
N ALA A 56 3.83 -13.09 -2.83
CA ALA A 56 3.86 -12.84 -4.27
C ALA A 56 2.77 -13.64 -4.99
N LEU A 57 2.62 -14.91 -4.66
CA LEU A 57 1.53 -15.75 -5.18
C LEU A 57 0.15 -15.18 -4.82
N TYR A 58 -0.04 -14.74 -3.58
CA TYR A 58 -1.31 -14.20 -3.09
C TYR A 58 -1.73 -12.92 -3.83
N ILE A 59 -0.78 -12.04 -4.16
CA ILE A 59 -1.05 -10.78 -4.86
C ILE A 59 -0.82 -10.85 -6.37
N GLY A 60 -0.55 -12.02 -6.94
CA GLY A 60 -0.30 -12.19 -8.38
C GLY A 60 0.94 -11.44 -8.88
N ALA A 61 2.03 -11.45 -8.10
CA ALA A 61 3.30 -10.79 -8.40
C ALA A 61 4.44 -11.80 -8.59
N GLU A 62 5.60 -11.33 -9.09
CA GLU A 62 6.86 -12.07 -9.04
C GLU A 62 7.52 -11.91 -7.66
N GLU A 63 8.26 -12.92 -7.21
CA GLU A 63 8.86 -12.94 -5.86
C GLU A 63 9.86 -11.81 -5.63
N ASP A 64 10.66 -11.47 -6.63
CA ASP A 64 11.66 -10.41 -6.56
C ASP A 64 11.08 -8.98 -6.60
N SER A 65 9.79 -8.87 -6.90
CA SER A 65 9.04 -7.62 -6.89
C SER A 65 8.40 -7.29 -5.54
N VAL A 66 8.54 -8.14 -4.52
CA VAL A 66 7.86 -7.99 -3.23
C VAL A 66 8.86 -7.95 -2.08
N ILE A 67 8.72 -6.98 -1.19
CA ILE A 67 9.42 -6.93 0.09
C ILE A 67 8.44 -6.73 1.24
N PHE A 68 8.79 -7.20 2.44
CA PHE A 68 8.03 -6.90 3.64
C PHE A 68 8.44 -5.56 4.24
N VAL A 69 7.43 -4.83 4.71
CA VAL A 69 7.56 -3.57 5.46
C VAL A 69 6.73 -3.66 6.74
N THR A 70 7.00 -2.81 7.70
CA THR A 70 6.24 -2.83 8.96
C THR A 70 4.78 -2.41 8.78
N ASN A 71 4.49 -1.54 7.83
CA ASN A 71 3.14 -1.12 7.46
C ASN A 71 3.16 -0.31 6.15
N ALA A 72 1.98 -0.05 5.59
CA ALA A 72 1.84 0.70 4.34
C ALA A 72 2.41 2.13 4.45
N SER A 73 2.23 2.82 5.57
CA SER A 73 2.77 4.18 5.73
C SER A 73 4.28 4.21 5.63
N ILE A 74 5.00 3.23 6.20
CA ILE A 74 6.46 3.11 6.05
C ILE A 74 6.83 2.79 4.60
N GLY A 75 6.16 1.82 3.97
CA GLY A 75 6.41 1.48 2.57
C GLY A 75 6.24 2.69 1.64
N LEU A 76 5.14 3.43 1.78
CA LEU A 76 4.86 4.63 1.00
C LEU A 76 5.83 5.79 1.30
N ASN A 77 6.29 5.94 2.56
CA ASN A 77 7.36 6.88 2.89
C ASN A 77 8.69 6.51 2.24
N ILE A 78 9.03 5.22 2.14
CA ILE A 78 10.23 4.76 1.42
C ILE A 78 10.13 5.20 -0.04
N ILE A 79 9.02 4.90 -0.71
CA ILE A 79 8.82 5.27 -2.11
C ILE A 79 8.89 6.80 -2.27
N ALA A 80 8.06 7.55 -1.55
CA ALA A 80 7.97 8.99 -1.70
C ALA A 80 9.32 9.71 -1.52
N ARG A 81 10.15 9.24 -0.57
CA ARG A 81 11.48 9.81 -0.30
C ARG A 81 12.55 9.38 -1.30
N SER A 82 12.35 8.24 -1.97
CA SER A 82 13.28 7.74 -3.00
C SER A 82 13.10 8.42 -4.35
N LEU A 83 11.96 9.08 -4.59
CA LEU A 83 11.70 9.74 -5.86
C LEU A 83 12.58 10.99 -6.03
N ASP A 84 13.08 11.17 -7.25
CA ASP A 84 13.86 12.34 -7.65
C ASP A 84 12.97 13.43 -8.26
N LEU A 85 11.98 13.90 -7.48
CA LEU A 85 11.10 14.99 -7.89
C LEU A 85 11.91 16.29 -8.06
N LYS A 86 11.60 17.04 -9.12
CA LYS A 86 12.22 18.32 -9.44
C LYS A 86 11.32 19.49 -9.06
N PRO A 87 11.89 20.69 -8.90
CA PRO A 87 11.09 21.89 -8.68
C PRO A 87 10.02 22.07 -9.78
N GLY A 88 8.77 22.21 -9.36
CA GLY A 88 7.62 22.38 -10.25
C GLY A 88 6.94 21.08 -10.66
N ASP A 89 7.51 19.90 -10.39
CA ASP A 89 6.81 18.61 -10.57
C ASP A 89 5.55 18.54 -9.68
N GLU A 90 4.57 17.78 -10.13
CA GLU A 90 3.31 17.61 -9.43
C GLU A 90 3.06 16.15 -9.06
N VAL A 91 2.63 15.95 -7.81
CA VAL A 91 2.10 14.69 -7.29
C VAL A 91 0.58 14.85 -7.22
N LEU A 92 -0.13 14.27 -8.18
CA LEU A 92 -1.58 14.28 -8.24
C LEU A 92 -2.16 13.22 -7.30
N SER A 93 -3.22 13.56 -6.59
CA SER A 93 -3.86 12.69 -5.62
C SER A 93 -5.32 13.09 -5.42
N THR A 94 -5.95 12.63 -4.31
CA THR A 94 -7.31 13.02 -3.94
C THR A 94 -7.39 13.58 -2.52
N ASP A 95 -8.52 14.21 -2.21
CA ASP A 95 -8.88 14.67 -0.86
C ASP A 95 -9.34 13.51 0.06
N GLN A 96 -9.41 12.26 -0.48
CA GLN A 96 -9.84 11.05 0.24
C GLN A 96 -8.67 10.23 0.80
N GLU A 97 -7.44 10.73 0.69
CA GLU A 97 -6.25 9.99 1.08
C GLU A 97 -6.06 9.94 2.61
N TYR A 98 -5.31 8.94 3.05
CA TYR A 98 -4.99 8.78 4.48
C TYR A 98 -4.13 9.95 4.98
N GLY A 99 -4.58 10.63 6.03
CA GLY A 99 -3.99 11.90 6.49
C GLY A 99 -2.48 11.87 6.75
N SER A 100 -1.91 10.74 7.25
CA SER A 100 -0.46 10.66 7.44
C SER A 100 0.31 10.65 6.12
N LEU A 101 -0.30 10.17 5.04
CA LEU A 101 0.30 10.16 3.72
C LEU A 101 0.15 11.51 3.01
N VAL A 102 -0.95 12.22 3.25
CA VAL A 102 -1.08 13.63 2.85
C VAL A 102 0.08 14.44 3.44
N HIS A 103 0.33 14.31 4.74
CA HIS A 103 1.48 14.98 5.37
C HIS A 103 2.83 14.52 4.83
N THR A 104 2.98 13.25 4.48
CA THR A 104 4.20 12.74 3.84
C THR A 104 4.45 13.43 2.50
N TRP A 105 3.44 13.48 1.64
CA TRP A 105 3.55 14.10 0.33
C TRP A 105 3.75 15.61 0.41
N ASP A 106 3.02 16.31 1.30
CA ASP A 106 3.25 17.74 1.55
C ASP A 106 4.70 18.01 1.94
N LEU A 107 5.26 17.22 2.85
CA LEU A 107 6.64 17.37 3.29
C LEU A 107 7.64 17.10 2.16
N VAL A 108 7.48 15.97 1.45
CA VAL A 108 8.40 15.58 0.36
C VAL A 108 8.34 16.60 -0.77
N CYS A 109 7.15 17.00 -1.19
CA CYS A 109 6.98 18.02 -2.23
C CYS A 109 7.62 19.35 -1.81
N LYS A 110 7.38 19.79 -0.58
CA LYS A 110 8.01 21.03 -0.05
C LYS A 110 9.54 20.96 -0.06
N MET A 111 10.11 19.83 0.34
CA MET A 111 11.56 19.61 0.35
C MET A 111 12.18 19.59 -1.05
N ARG A 112 11.43 19.17 -2.07
CA ARG A 112 11.87 19.05 -3.46
C ARG A 112 11.48 20.24 -4.33
N GLY A 113 10.70 21.21 -3.81
CA GLY A 113 10.13 22.31 -4.61
C GLY A 113 9.02 21.85 -5.57
N ALA A 114 8.50 20.66 -5.37
CA ALA A 114 7.36 20.06 -6.07
C ALA A 114 6.03 20.49 -5.43
N LYS A 115 4.90 20.08 -6.01
CA LYS A 115 3.56 20.36 -5.51
C LYS A 115 2.78 19.08 -5.27
N TYR A 116 2.10 18.98 -4.13
CA TYR A 116 1.06 18.00 -3.89
C TYR A 116 -0.29 18.61 -4.34
N VAL A 117 -1.01 17.90 -5.21
CA VAL A 117 -2.23 18.39 -5.87
C VAL A 117 -3.38 17.42 -5.56
N PRO A 118 -4.12 17.61 -4.44
CA PRO A 118 -5.28 16.80 -4.12
C PRO A 118 -6.49 17.27 -4.92
N MET A 119 -7.09 16.37 -5.71
CA MET A 119 -8.35 16.59 -6.41
C MET A 119 -9.52 16.29 -5.49
N GLN A 120 -10.54 17.11 -5.56
CA GLN A 120 -11.78 16.89 -4.84
C GLN A 120 -12.61 15.80 -5.50
N VAL A 121 -13.09 14.85 -4.70
CA VAL A 121 -14.03 13.82 -5.12
C VAL A 121 -15.36 14.09 -4.43
N ASP A 122 -16.33 14.59 -5.20
CA ASP A 122 -17.64 14.98 -4.68
C ASP A 122 -18.52 13.77 -4.36
N PHE A 123 -19.39 13.93 -3.37
CA PHE A 123 -20.38 12.94 -2.94
C PHE A 123 -21.81 13.46 -3.16
N PRO A 124 -22.78 12.58 -3.49
CA PRO A 124 -22.62 11.12 -3.69
C PRO A 124 -21.94 10.77 -5.02
N ILE A 125 -21.09 9.75 -5.05
CA ILE A 125 -20.54 9.19 -6.27
C ILE A 125 -21.62 8.33 -6.94
N THR A 126 -21.88 8.55 -8.23
CA THR A 126 -22.88 7.81 -9.00
C THR A 126 -22.28 6.83 -9.99
N SER A 127 -21.01 7.02 -10.36
CA SER A 127 -20.30 6.13 -11.30
C SER A 127 -18.79 6.17 -11.10
N GLU A 128 -18.10 5.13 -11.58
CA GLU A 128 -16.62 5.11 -11.62
C GLU A 128 -16.08 6.20 -12.58
N GLU A 129 -16.82 6.52 -13.63
CA GLU A 129 -16.43 7.55 -14.60
C GLU A 129 -16.28 8.92 -13.95
N GLU A 130 -17.21 9.30 -13.09
CA GLU A 130 -17.12 10.57 -12.32
C GLU A 130 -15.84 10.65 -11.50
N VAL A 131 -15.44 9.55 -10.85
CA VAL A 131 -14.19 9.49 -10.08
C VAL A 131 -12.98 9.64 -10.99
N VAL A 132 -12.98 8.92 -12.11
CA VAL A 132 -11.89 8.99 -13.10
C VAL A 132 -11.76 10.40 -13.67
N GLU A 133 -12.86 11.02 -14.07
CA GLU A 133 -12.88 12.38 -14.63
C GLU A 133 -12.44 13.43 -13.61
N ALA A 134 -12.95 13.34 -12.37
CA ALA A 134 -12.58 14.24 -11.29
C ALA A 134 -11.06 14.23 -11.04
N ILE A 135 -10.47 13.04 -10.89
CA ILE A 135 -9.03 12.88 -10.67
C ILE A 135 -8.25 13.31 -11.90
N TRP A 136 -8.66 12.86 -13.10
CA TRP A 136 -7.91 13.09 -14.32
C TRP A 136 -7.92 14.55 -14.76
N SER A 137 -8.92 15.33 -14.38
CA SER A 137 -8.99 16.77 -14.67
C SER A 137 -7.84 17.57 -14.07
N GLY A 138 -7.16 17.03 -13.03
CA GLY A 138 -5.98 17.64 -12.41
C GLY A 138 -4.66 17.35 -13.11
N VAL A 139 -4.64 16.48 -14.12
CA VAL A 139 -3.39 16.11 -14.82
C VAL A 139 -2.90 17.26 -15.69
N THR A 140 -1.63 17.61 -15.50
CA THR A 140 -0.90 18.61 -16.31
C THR A 140 0.37 17.99 -16.90
N ASP A 141 1.10 18.74 -17.71
CA ASP A 141 2.42 18.30 -18.23
C ASP A 141 3.49 18.22 -17.11
N ARG A 142 3.21 18.75 -15.93
CA ARG A 142 4.07 18.68 -14.75
C ARG A 142 3.73 17.51 -13.85
N THR A 143 2.62 16.82 -14.06
CA THR A 143 2.24 15.66 -13.27
C THR A 143 3.25 14.54 -13.51
N LYS A 144 3.98 14.13 -12.48
CA LYS A 144 4.99 13.05 -12.52
C LYS A 144 4.56 11.82 -11.75
N VAL A 145 3.69 11.99 -10.77
CA VAL A 145 3.22 10.93 -9.90
C VAL A 145 1.71 11.02 -9.75
N LEU A 146 1.05 9.87 -9.85
CA LEU A 146 -0.34 9.67 -9.44
C LEU A 146 -0.33 8.79 -8.19
N PHE A 147 -0.72 9.37 -7.05
CA PHE A 147 -0.82 8.69 -5.77
C PHE A 147 -2.28 8.53 -5.36
N LEU A 148 -2.74 7.28 -5.18
CA LEU A 148 -4.15 6.98 -4.88
C LEU A 148 -4.31 5.86 -3.88
N SER A 149 -5.31 5.96 -3.02
CA SER A 149 -5.83 4.83 -2.26
C SER A 149 -6.63 3.89 -3.16
N HIS A 150 -6.41 2.56 -3.07
CA HIS A 150 -7.26 1.58 -3.76
C HIS A 150 -8.63 1.47 -3.08
N ILE A 151 -8.63 1.42 -1.73
CA ILE A 151 -9.83 1.56 -0.91
C ILE A 151 -9.56 2.68 0.10
N THR A 152 -10.38 3.70 0.05
CA THR A 152 -10.23 4.90 0.89
C THR A 152 -10.43 4.60 2.37
N SER A 153 -9.64 5.22 3.23
CA SER A 153 -9.70 4.98 4.68
C SER A 153 -10.93 5.59 5.35
N SER A 154 -11.37 6.74 4.87
CA SER A 154 -12.47 7.52 5.48
C SER A 154 -13.84 7.07 5.04
N THR A 155 -13.99 6.67 3.78
CA THR A 155 -15.27 6.41 3.12
C THR A 155 -15.46 4.96 2.66
N ALA A 156 -14.39 4.14 2.74
CA ALA A 156 -14.35 2.74 2.31
C ALA A 156 -14.76 2.54 0.83
N LEU A 157 -14.53 3.54 0.00
CA LEU A 157 -14.79 3.47 -1.44
C LEU A 157 -13.65 2.75 -2.14
N LYS A 158 -13.98 1.83 -3.02
CA LYS A 158 -13.03 1.24 -3.95
C LYS A 158 -12.92 2.16 -5.16
N PHE A 159 -11.74 2.73 -5.37
CA PHE A 159 -11.45 3.55 -6.55
C PHE A 159 -11.13 2.68 -7.77
N PRO A 160 -11.46 3.14 -8.99
CA PRO A 160 -11.16 2.45 -10.24
C PRO A 160 -9.69 2.67 -10.64
N VAL A 161 -8.77 2.17 -9.78
CA VAL A 161 -7.33 2.45 -9.93
C VAL A 161 -6.75 1.89 -11.23
N GLU A 162 -7.24 0.74 -11.70
CA GLU A 162 -6.78 0.12 -12.94
C GLU A 162 -6.96 1.07 -14.14
N ARG A 163 -8.12 1.74 -14.24
CA ARG A 163 -8.43 2.70 -15.29
C ARG A 163 -7.52 3.94 -15.22
N LEU A 164 -7.25 4.42 -14.01
CA LEU A 164 -6.38 5.57 -13.78
C LEU A 164 -4.90 5.23 -14.06
N ILE A 165 -4.47 4.02 -13.73
CA ILE A 165 -3.12 3.50 -14.02
C ILE A 165 -2.91 3.39 -15.53
N GLU A 166 -3.89 2.87 -16.28
CA GLU A 166 -3.82 2.78 -17.73
C GLU A 166 -3.63 4.16 -18.36
N LYS A 167 -4.46 5.15 -17.97
CA LYS A 167 -4.33 6.54 -18.43
C LYS A 167 -2.99 7.17 -18.03
N ALA A 168 -2.50 6.90 -16.82
CA ALA A 168 -1.22 7.40 -16.32
C ALA A 168 -0.04 6.86 -17.14
N ARG A 169 -0.08 5.59 -17.51
CA ARG A 169 0.93 4.94 -18.36
C ARG A 169 1.03 5.59 -19.73
N GLU A 170 -0.09 5.99 -20.35
CA GLU A 170 -0.11 6.69 -21.65
C GLU A 170 0.60 8.06 -21.61
N ARG A 171 0.80 8.61 -20.40
CA ARG A 171 1.42 9.92 -20.17
C ARG A 171 2.76 9.83 -19.43
N ASP A 172 3.34 8.64 -19.27
CA ASP A 172 4.56 8.39 -18.51
C ASP A 172 4.50 8.94 -17.06
N ILE A 173 3.30 8.87 -16.44
CA ILE A 173 3.07 9.26 -15.06
C ILE A 173 3.26 8.03 -14.17
N LEU A 174 4.17 8.12 -13.19
CA LEU A 174 4.43 7.06 -12.22
C LEU A 174 3.24 6.84 -11.30
N THR A 175 2.84 5.59 -11.09
CA THR A 175 1.67 5.24 -10.31
C THR A 175 2.05 4.59 -8.97
N ILE A 176 1.53 5.15 -7.87
CA ILE A 176 1.76 4.68 -6.52
C ILE A 176 0.41 4.46 -5.85
N ILE A 177 0.11 3.20 -5.50
CA ILE A 177 -1.18 2.82 -4.95
C ILE A 177 -1.07 2.45 -3.48
N ASP A 178 -1.81 3.18 -2.65
CA ASP A 178 -2.06 2.80 -1.26
C ASP A 178 -3.14 1.73 -1.18
N GLY A 179 -2.70 0.49 -1.10
CA GLY A 179 -3.54 -0.68 -0.91
C GLY A 179 -3.74 -1.07 0.55
N ALA A 180 -3.53 -0.18 1.52
CA ALA A 180 -3.58 -0.51 2.94
C ALA A 180 -4.85 -1.26 3.37
N HIS A 181 -5.97 -1.01 2.72
CA HIS A 181 -7.26 -1.63 3.02
C HIS A 181 -7.67 -2.75 2.07
N ALA A 182 -6.92 -3.01 1.00
CA ALA A 182 -7.32 -3.94 -0.05
C ALA A 182 -7.01 -5.42 0.27
N PRO A 183 -5.81 -5.80 0.82
CA PRO A 183 -5.51 -7.19 1.11
C PRO A 183 -6.49 -7.79 2.14
N GLY A 184 -7.12 -8.90 1.78
CA GLY A 184 -8.14 -9.55 2.58
C GLY A 184 -9.58 -9.04 2.37
N GLN A 185 -9.77 -7.95 1.61
CA GLN A 185 -11.10 -7.45 1.24
C GLN A 185 -11.46 -7.71 -0.23
N ILE A 186 -10.48 -7.56 -1.12
CA ILE A 186 -10.68 -7.77 -2.56
C ILE A 186 -9.58 -8.67 -3.12
N PRO A 187 -9.82 -9.40 -4.21
CA PRO A 187 -8.78 -10.09 -4.95
C PRO A 187 -7.74 -9.08 -5.46
N LEU A 188 -6.46 -9.46 -5.40
CA LEU A 188 -5.36 -8.68 -5.91
C LEU A 188 -4.59 -9.48 -6.96
N ASP A 189 -4.29 -8.87 -8.09
CA ASP A 189 -3.34 -9.36 -9.09
C ASP A 189 -2.54 -8.17 -9.62
N MET A 190 -1.29 -8.07 -9.21
CA MET A 190 -0.42 -6.93 -9.57
C MET A 190 -0.18 -6.83 -11.07
N ARG A 191 -0.24 -7.96 -11.78
CA ARG A 191 -0.11 -7.98 -13.25
C ARG A 191 -1.29 -7.32 -13.94
N THR A 192 -2.50 -7.47 -13.39
CA THR A 192 -3.73 -6.86 -13.91
C THR A 192 -3.87 -5.42 -13.43
N ILE A 193 -3.60 -5.15 -12.16
CA ILE A 193 -3.63 -3.79 -11.60
C ILE A 193 -2.62 -2.91 -12.31
N GLY A 194 -1.41 -3.42 -12.57
CA GLY A 194 -0.40 -2.78 -13.41
C GLY A 194 0.23 -1.53 -12.80
N ALA A 195 0.10 -1.29 -11.50
CA ALA A 195 0.74 -0.18 -10.79
C ALA A 195 2.27 -0.30 -10.81
N ASP A 196 2.97 0.84 -10.79
CA ASP A 196 4.42 0.85 -10.62
C ASP A 196 4.80 0.47 -9.19
N PHE A 197 4.10 1.03 -8.20
CA PHE A 197 4.22 0.67 -6.80
C PHE A 197 2.86 0.40 -6.18
N TYR A 198 2.81 -0.64 -5.35
CA TYR A 198 1.64 -0.98 -4.57
C TYR A 198 2.04 -1.37 -3.14
N VAL A 199 1.40 -0.78 -2.14
CA VAL A 199 1.74 -1.07 -0.75
C VAL A 199 0.49 -1.51 0.01
N GLY A 200 0.57 -2.64 0.71
CA GLY A 200 -0.56 -3.19 1.45
C GLY A 200 -0.25 -3.48 2.92
N ASN A 201 -1.29 -3.50 3.74
CA ASN A 201 -1.21 -3.93 5.14
C ASN A 201 -1.73 -5.36 5.31
N CYS A 202 -0.88 -6.25 5.82
CA CYS A 202 -1.31 -7.60 6.19
C CYS A 202 -2.01 -7.62 7.55
N HIS A 203 -1.67 -6.69 8.46
CA HIS A 203 -2.22 -6.65 9.82
C HIS A 203 -3.59 -5.99 9.94
N LYS A 204 -4.23 -5.59 8.84
CA LYS A 204 -5.60 -5.07 8.79
C LYS A 204 -6.58 -6.21 8.46
N TRP A 205 -7.10 -6.25 7.25
CA TRP A 205 -8.15 -7.20 6.83
C TRP A 205 -7.64 -8.62 6.56
N MET A 206 -6.34 -8.81 6.26
CA MET A 206 -5.71 -10.14 6.26
C MET A 206 -5.50 -10.69 7.67
N MET A 207 -5.67 -9.88 8.72
CA MET A 207 -5.60 -10.28 10.13
C MET A 207 -4.25 -10.90 10.55
N ALA A 208 -3.16 -10.60 9.86
CA ALA A 208 -1.81 -10.99 10.27
C ALA A 208 -1.43 -10.36 11.64
N PRO A 209 -0.38 -10.84 12.31
CA PRO A 209 0.21 -10.17 13.47
C PRO A 209 0.53 -8.71 13.17
N LYS A 210 0.56 -7.87 14.22
CA LYS A 210 0.80 -6.43 14.04
C LYS A 210 2.19 -6.15 13.49
N SER A 211 2.28 -5.02 12.79
CA SER A 211 3.49 -4.51 12.14
C SER A 211 3.99 -5.39 10.99
N VAL A 212 3.05 -5.83 10.14
CA VAL A 212 3.36 -6.51 8.87
C VAL A 212 2.57 -5.88 7.73
N GLY A 213 3.28 -5.51 6.69
CA GLY A 213 2.79 -5.08 5.39
C GLY A 213 3.74 -5.53 4.29
N PHE A 214 3.40 -5.26 3.05
CA PHE A 214 4.26 -5.49 1.90
C PHE A 214 4.35 -4.25 1.02
N LEU A 215 5.45 -4.14 0.29
CA LEU A 215 5.66 -3.21 -0.80
C LEU A 215 5.95 -4.04 -2.04
N TYR A 216 5.16 -3.79 -3.07
CA TYR A 216 5.38 -4.28 -4.42
C TYR A 216 5.96 -3.14 -5.27
N ALA A 217 6.98 -3.43 -6.05
CA ALA A 217 7.50 -2.54 -7.09
C ALA A 217 7.57 -3.31 -8.41
N ARG A 218 7.06 -2.70 -9.48
CA ARG A 218 7.17 -3.26 -10.81
C ARG A 218 8.65 -3.31 -11.22
N LYS A 219 9.05 -4.34 -11.94
CA LYS A 219 10.47 -4.64 -12.23
C LYS A 219 11.20 -3.49 -12.94
N GLU A 220 10.50 -2.76 -13.78
CA GLU A 220 11.05 -1.65 -14.58
C GLU A 220 11.33 -0.39 -13.75
N VAL A 221 10.89 -0.35 -12.50
CA VAL A 221 11.12 0.79 -11.58
C VAL A 221 12.05 0.44 -10.40
N HIS A 222 12.71 -0.73 -10.47
CA HIS A 222 13.71 -1.15 -9.47
C HIS A 222 14.95 -0.28 -9.46
#